data_40ba92de996d4f287b6445697da7106f
#
_entry.id   40ba92de996d4f287b6445697da7106f
#
_cell.length_a   1.000
_cell.length_b   1.000
_cell.length_c   1.000
_cell.angle_alpha   90.00
_cell.angle_beta   90.00
_cell.angle_gamma   90.00
#
_symmetry.space_group_name_H-M   'P 1'
#
loop_
_entity.id
_entity.type
_entity.pdbx_description
1 polymer ?
#
loop_
_entity_poly.entity_id
_entity_poly.type
_entity_poly.pdbx_seq_one_letter_code
_entity_poly.pdbx_strand_id
1 'polypeptide(L)'
;MKTLFCIGELLIDWISTDIDSSLVESVNFIKKAGGAPANAAISCNRLGGKSAFAGKVGNDAFGLFLKEILVKDNIDTENLSLAKEPTNFAYVSIKKGGDRDFIFMRGADELLKFEEMNLPQENAVFHFGSATGFLGGDLTDTYFKTLD
;
A
#
# COMPACT_ATOMS: atom_id res chain seq x y z
N MET A 1 -12.62 -19.62 -9.56
CA MET A 1 -11.73 -18.48 -9.92
C MET A 1 -10.75 -18.36 -8.78
N LYS A 2 -9.46 -18.15 -9.07
CA LYS A 2 -8.45 -17.90 -8.03
C LYS A 2 -8.55 -16.47 -7.50
N THR A 3 -8.31 -16.28 -6.21
CA THR A 3 -8.23 -14.95 -5.59
C THR A 3 -6.81 -14.43 -5.68
N LEU A 4 -6.62 -13.17 -6.10
CA LEU A 4 -5.34 -12.48 -6.00
C LEU A 4 -5.18 -11.95 -4.58
N PHE A 5 -4.30 -12.54 -3.78
CA PHE A 5 -4.01 -12.14 -2.41
C PHE A 5 -2.77 -11.24 -2.40
N CYS A 6 -2.99 -9.94 -2.21
CA CYS A 6 -1.93 -8.93 -2.23
C CYS A 6 -1.47 -8.60 -0.83
N ILE A 7 -0.16 -8.62 -0.60
CA ILE A 7 0.46 -8.33 0.71
C ILE A 7 1.44 -7.18 0.56
N GLY A 8 1.35 -6.19 1.43
CA GLY A 8 2.35 -5.13 1.51
C GLY A 8 1.80 -3.74 1.81
N GLU A 9 2.46 -2.74 1.21
CA GLU A 9 2.18 -1.35 1.50
C GLU A 9 0.85 -0.86 0.93
N LEU A 10 0.15 -0.10 1.74
CA LEU A 10 -0.97 0.77 1.39
C LEU A 10 -0.66 2.12 2.03
N LEU A 11 -0.58 3.16 1.23
CA LEU A 11 -0.05 4.46 1.65
C LEU A 11 -0.75 5.64 0.98
N ILE A 12 -0.47 6.84 1.47
CA ILE A 12 -0.87 8.07 0.81
C ILE A 12 0.29 8.58 -0.06
N ASP A 13 0.02 8.74 -1.34
CA ASP A 13 0.86 9.53 -2.24
C ASP A 13 0.47 11.02 -2.16
N TRP A 14 1.37 11.85 -1.69
CA TRP A 14 1.32 13.29 -1.78
C TRP A 14 2.06 13.72 -3.05
N ILE A 15 1.31 13.93 -4.12
CA ILE A 15 1.87 14.26 -5.44
C ILE A 15 1.86 15.79 -5.60
N SER A 16 3.04 16.37 -5.82
CA SER A 16 3.14 17.81 -6.12
C SER A 16 2.36 18.16 -7.38
N THR A 17 1.60 19.25 -7.29
CA THR A 17 0.91 19.85 -8.43
C THR A 17 1.67 21.04 -9.03
N ASP A 18 2.80 21.41 -8.41
CA ASP A 18 3.67 22.44 -8.91
C ASP A 18 4.49 21.90 -10.09
N ILE A 19 4.42 22.58 -11.22
CA ILE A 19 5.04 22.11 -12.47
C ILE A 19 6.54 22.29 -12.41
N ASP A 20 7.29 21.24 -12.79
CA ASP A 20 8.76 21.25 -12.92
C ASP A 20 9.50 21.66 -11.62
N SER A 21 8.93 21.33 -10.48
CA SER A 21 9.47 21.65 -9.15
C SER A 21 10.09 20.43 -8.49
N SER A 22 11.17 20.65 -7.74
CA SER A 22 11.70 19.64 -6.80
C SER A 22 10.81 19.56 -5.56
N LEU A 23 10.99 18.52 -4.72
CA LEU A 23 10.29 18.44 -3.43
C LEU A 23 10.68 19.58 -2.47
N VAL A 24 11.86 20.16 -2.63
CA VAL A 24 12.29 21.33 -1.84
C VAL A 24 11.48 22.57 -2.17
N GLU A 25 11.09 22.71 -3.43
CA GLU A 25 10.37 23.88 -3.96
C GLU A 25 8.86 23.70 -3.97
N SER A 26 8.38 22.47 -3.95
CA SER A 26 6.96 22.14 -4.03
C SER A 26 6.20 22.62 -2.79
N VAL A 27 5.11 23.31 -3.03
CA VAL A 27 4.21 23.87 -2.00
C VAL A 27 2.84 23.19 -2.04
N ASN A 28 2.34 22.87 -3.23
CA ASN A 28 1.01 22.35 -3.43
C ASN A 28 1.03 20.84 -3.73
N PHE A 29 0.20 20.09 -3.01
CA PHE A 29 0.13 18.64 -3.14
C PHE A 29 -1.31 18.16 -3.25
N ILE A 30 -1.52 17.10 -4.03
CA ILE A 30 -2.77 16.36 -4.09
C ILE A 30 -2.61 15.00 -3.41
N LYS A 31 -3.59 14.64 -2.58
CA LYS A 31 -3.66 13.35 -1.91
C LYS A 31 -4.20 12.26 -2.84
N LYS A 32 -3.47 11.16 -2.98
CA LYS A 32 -3.90 9.95 -3.68
C LYS A 32 -3.67 8.72 -2.82
N ALA A 33 -4.47 7.67 -3.04
CA ALA A 33 -4.13 6.35 -2.53
C ALA A 33 -3.04 5.73 -3.40
N GLY A 34 -2.07 5.09 -2.77
CA GLY A 34 -0.93 4.44 -3.39
C GLY A 34 -0.56 3.12 -2.72
N GLY A 35 0.54 2.55 -3.16
CA GLY A 35 1.03 1.24 -2.77
C GLY A 35 0.88 0.22 -3.92
N ALA A 36 1.99 -0.37 -4.34
CA ALA A 36 2.00 -1.28 -5.48
C ALA A 36 1.07 -2.49 -5.29
N PRO A 37 1.06 -3.19 -4.14
CA PRO A 37 0.17 -4.33 -3.94
C PRO A 37 -1.31 -3.91 -3.86
N ALA A 38 -1.62 -2.76 -3.29
CA ALA A 38 -2.98 -2.24 -3.27
C ALA A 38 -3.48 -1.89 -4.67
N ASN A 39 -2.63 -1.27 -5.49
CA ASN A 39 -2.95 -0.98 -6.89
C ASN A 39 -3.18 -2.26 -7.71
N ALA A 40 -2.42 -3.33 -7.45
CA ALA A 40 -2.64 -4.63 -8.09
C ALA A 40 -4.00 -5.23 -7.70
N ALA A 41 -4.37 -5.19 -6.41
CA ALA A 41 -5.66 -5.67 -5.92
C ALA A 41 -6.83 -4.89 -6.55
N ILE A 42 -6.76 -3.55 -6.56
CA ILE A 42 -7.76 -2.67 -7.18
C ILE A 42 -7.91 -2.98 -8.67
N SER A 43 -6.80 -3.09 -9.38
CA SER A 43 -6.81 -3.37 -10.82
C SER A 43 -7.42 -4.74 -11.13
N CYS A 44 -7.10 -5.76 -10.34
CA CYS A 44 -7.68 -7.09 -10.47
C CYS A 44 -9.22 -7.05 -10.38
N ASN A 45 -9.77 -6.41 -9.35
CA ASN A 45 -11.22 -6.34 -9.16
C ASN A 45 -11.90 -5.51 -10.25
N ARG A 46 -11.31 -4.40 -10.67
CA ARG A 46 -11.85 -3.56 -11.77
C ARG A 46 -11.87 -4.28 -13.11
N LEU A 47 -10.98 -5.26 -13.31
CA LEU A 47 -10.96 -6.13 -14.50
C LEU A 47 -11.85 -7.37 -14.36
N GLY A 48 -12.69 -7.47 -13.33
CA GLY A 48 -13.63 -8.58 -13.12
C GLY A 48 -13.02 -9.78 -12.39
N GLY A 49 -11.81 -9.64 -11.82
CA GLY A 49 -11.20 -10.64 -10.95
C GLY A 49 -11.72 -10.57 -9.52
N LYS A 50 -11.10 -11.34 -8.63
CA LYS A 50 -11.34 -11.32 -7.19
C LYS A 50 -10.01 -11.12 -6.47
N SER A 51 -9.94 -10.15 -5.56
CA SER A 51 -8.75 -9.91 -4.76
C SER A 51 -9.03 -9.69 -3.28
N ALA A 52 -8.02 -9.94 -2.47
CA ALA A 52 -7.94 -9.62 -1.06
C ALA A 52 -6.65 -8.85 -0.80
N PHE A 53 -6.64 -8.04 0.23
CA PHE A 53 -5.48 -7.24 0.60
C PHE A 53 -5.10 -7.45 2.06
N ALA A 54 -3.84 -7.76 2.30
CA ALA A 54 -3.22 -7.83 3.61
C ALA A 54 -2.19 -6.71 3.77
N GLY A 55 -2.32 -5.93 4.82
CA GLY A 55 -1.46 -4.79 5.10
C GLY A 55 -1.78 -4.17 6.45
N LYS A 56 -1.05 -3.12 6.79
CA LYS A 56 -1.27 -2.37 8.02
C LYS A 56 -1.21 -0.88 7.75
N VAL A 57 -2.19 -0.14 8.27
CA VAL A 57 -2.27 1.32 8.18
C VAL A 57 -2.48 1.92 9.57
N GLY A 58 -2.24 3.20 9.71
CA GLY A 58 -2.47 3.90 10.97
C GLY A 58 -3.96 3.96 11.33
N ASN A 59 -4.26 3.95 12.62
CA ASN A 59 -5.60 4.26 13.13
C ASN A 59 -5.84 5.78 13.10
N ASP A 60 -5.77 6.34 11.91
CA ASP A 60 -5.88 7.77 11.62
C ASP A 60 -6.79 8.04 10.42
N ALA A 61 -7.03 9.33 10.11
CA ALA A 61 -7.89 9.73 9.00
C ALA A 61 -7.40 9.23 7.62
N PHE A 62 -6.10 9.00 7.47
CA PHE A 62 -5.52 8.51 6.22
C PHE A 62 -5.69 6.99 6.08
N GLY A 63 -5.49 6.24 7.15
CA GLY A 63 -5.78 4.80 7.18
C GLY A 63 -7.25 4.51 6.89
N LEU A 64 -8.17 5.31 7.47
CA LEU A 64 -9.61 5.21 7.18
C LEU A 64 -9.89 5.50 5.70
N PHE A 65 -9.35 6.58 5.15
CA PHE A 65 -9.49 6.92 3.73
C PHE A 65 -9.02 5.79 2.81
N LEU A 66 -7.88 5.18 3.11
CA LEU A 66 -7.34 4.08 2.33
C LEU A 66 -8.21 2.83 2.40
N LYS A 67 -8.72 2.49 3.59
CA LYS A 67 -9.65 1.38 3.77
C LYS A 67 -10.93 1.58 2.97
N GLU A 68 -11.51 2.79 3.00
CA GLU A 68 -12.71 3.11 2.24
C GLU A 68 -12.53 2.92 0.73
N ILE A 69 -11.34 3.25 0.19
CA ILE A 69 -11.02 3.01 -1.22
C ILE A 69 -11.03 1.52 -1.56
N LEU A 70 -10.39 0.68 -0.72
CA LEU A 70 -10.39 -0.76 -0.95
C LEU A 70 -11.81 -1.34 -0.90
N VAL A 71 -12.60 -0.93 0.09
CA VAL A 71 -14.00 -1.37 0.23
C VAL A 71 -14.85 -0.94 -0.96
N LYS A 72 -14.67 0.28 -1.46
CA LYS A 72 -15.37 0.80 -2.66
C LYS A 72 -15.07 -0.02 -3.91
N ASP A 73 -13.86 -0.52 -4.05
CA ASP A 73 -13.46 -1.41 -5.14
C ASP A 73 -13.76 -2.90 -4.85
N ASN A 74 -14.56 -3.20 -3.81
CA ASN A 74 -14.98 -4.54 -3.39
C ASN A 74 -13.82 -5.50 -3.09
N ILE A 75 -12.71 -4.97 -2.56
CA ILE A 75 -11.58 -5.78 -2.14
C ILE A 75 -11.86 -6.31 -0.75
N ASP A 76 -11.55 -7.59 -0.53
CA ASP A 76 -11.59 -8.17 0.80
C ASP A 76 -10.49 -7.55 1.67
N THR A 77 -10.89 -6.91 2.75
CA THR A 77 -10.02 -6.18 3.70
C THR A 77 -9.95 -6.84 5.08
N GLU A 78 -10.31 -8.12 5.20
CA GLU A 78 -10.25 -8.84 6.48
C GLU A 78 -8.84 -8.81 7.09
N ASN A 79 -7.82 -8.83 6.23
CA ASN A 79 -6.41 -8.80 6.61
C ASN A 79 -5.79 -7.37 6.61
N LEU A 80 -6.60 -6.31 6.57
CA LEU A 80 -6.14 -4.95 6.76
C LEU A 80 -6.21 -4.57 8.25
N SER A 81 -5.08 -4.56 8.92
CA SER A 81 -4.99 -4.23 10.34
C SER A 81 -4.66 -2.76 10.59
N LEU A 82 -4.93 -2.29 11.81
CA LEU A 82 -4.67 -0.92 12.26
C LEU A 82 -3.56 -0.87 13.30
N ALA A 83 -2.70 0.15 13.23
CA ALA A 83 -1.64 0.41 14.20
C ALA A 83 -1.83 1.76 14.89
N LYS A 84 -1.09 1.97 15.99
CA LYS A 84 -0.98 3.30 16.63
C LYS A 84 -0.04 4.22 15.86
N GLU A 85 0.92 3.64 15.15
CA GLU A 85 1.85 4.32 14.29
C GLU A 85 1.10 4.93 13.10
N PRO A 86 1.57 6.07 12.58
CA PRO A 86 0.87 6.77 11.50
C PRO A 86 0.84 5.95 10.19
N THR A 87 -0.16 6.22 9.38
CA THR A 87 -0.20 5.74 8.00
C THR A 87 1.02 6.21 7.22
N ASN A 88 1.54 5.37 6.35
CA ASN A 88 2.69 5.67 5.50
C ASN A 88 2.38 6.75 4.47
N PHE A 89 3.38 7.54 4.16
CA PHE A 89 3.33 8.55 3.10
C PHE A 89 4.47 8.37 2.09
N ALA A 90 4.17 8.73 0.84
CA ALA A 90 5.17 9.03 -0.16
C ALA A 90 4.94 10.46 -0.66
N TYR A 91 5.96 11.29 -0.65
CA TYR A 91 5.96 12.61 -1.28
C TYR A 91 6.63 12.50 -2.64
N VAL A 92 5.97 12.98 -3.67
CA VAL A 92 6.41 12.84 -5.06
C VAL A 92 6.33 14.16 -5.78
N SER A 93 7.41 14.56 -6.46
CA SER A 93 7.36 15.61 -7.48
C SER A 93 7.83 15.09 -8.83
N ILE A 94 7.35 15.69 -9.90
CA ILE A 94 7.65 15.28 -11.27
C ILE A 94 8.23 16.47 -12.02
N LYS A 95 9.47 16.34 -12.49
CA LYS A 95 10.15 17.33 -13.31
C LYS A 95 9.81 17.16 -14.79
N LYS A 96 10.01 18.20 -15.56
CA LYS A 96 9.69 18.25 -17.01
C LYS A 96 10.31 17.13 -17.85
N GLY A 97 11.48 16.60 -17.42
CA GLY A 97 12.15 15.47 -18.04
C GLY A 97 11.58 14.09 -17.66
N GLY A 98 10.55 14.03 -16.79
CA GLY A 98 10.02 12.79 -16.26
C GLY A 98 10.76 12.26 -15.04
N ASP A 99 11.83 12.91 -14.63
CA ASP A 99 12.52 12.62 -13.38
C ASP A 99 11.60 12.86 -12.19
N ARG A 100 11.70 11.98 -11.20
CA ARG A 100 10.88 12.03 -9.99
C ARG A 100 11.77 12.17 -8.78
N ASP A 101 11.48 13.17 -7.95
CA ASP A 101 11.94 13.17 -6.56
C ASP A 101 10.87 12.49 -5.71
N PHE A 102 11.25 11.60 -4.81
CA PHE A 102 10.31 11.06 -3.85
C PHE A 102 10.96 10.78 -2.49
N ILE A 103 10.16 10.89 -1.45
CA ILE A 103 10.54 10.58 -0.08
C ILE A 103 9.48 9.68 0.51
N PHE A 104 9.89 8.53 1.05
CA PHE A 104 9.02 7.67 1.84
C PHE A 104 9.12 8.02 3.33
N MET A 105 7.97 8.16 3.96
CA MET A 105 7.83 8.19 5.41
C MET A 105 7.10 6.91 5.82
N ARG A 106 7.87 5.94 6.31
CA ARG A 106 7.31 4.69 6.81
C ARG A 106 6.62 4.89 8.14
N GLY A 107 5.66 4.05 8.42
CA GLY A 107 4.88 4.03 9.64
C GLY A 107 4.29 2.64 9.86
N ALA A 108 2.98 2.53 9.86
CA ALA A 108 2.27 1.31 10.22
C ALA A 108 2.61 0.07 9.37
N ASP A 109 2.99 0.21 8.10
CA ASP A 109 3.22 -0.94 7.21
C ASP A 109 4.34 -1.87 7.68
N GLU A 110 5.41 -1.30 8.27
CA GLU A 110 6.54 -2.10 8.73
C GLU A 110 6.22 -3.05 9.89
N LEU A 111 5.07 -2.85 10.54
CA LEU A 111 4.62 -3.59 11.72
C LEU A 111 3.65 -4.73 11.39
N LEU A 112 3.39 -5.03 10.12
CA LEU A 112 2.54 -6.15 9.74
C LEU A 112 3.23 -7.48 10.09
N LYS A 113 2.59 -8.28 10.94
CA LYS A 113 3.09 -9.59 11.36
C LYS A 113 2.34 -10.71 10.66
N PHE A 114 3.06 -11.78 10.35
CA PHE A 114 2.51 -12.99 9.74
C PHE A 114 1.33 -13.56 10.53
N GLU A 115 1.44 -13.56 11.86
CA GLU A 115 0.46 -14.11 12.78
C GLU A 115 -0.86 -13.31 12.83
N GLU A 116 -0.88 -12.11 12.25
CA GLU A 116 -2.09 -11.26 12.14
C GLU A 116 -2.91 -11.56 10.89
N MET A 117 -2.40 -12.38 9.97
CA MET A 117 -3.04 -12.65 8.69
C MET A 117 -3.75 -14.02 8.68
N ASN A 118 -4.94 -14.03 8.11
CA ASN A 118 -5.67 -15.24 7.75
C ASN A 118 -5.37 -15.57 6.28
N LEU A 119 -4.37 -16.42 6.05
CA LEU A 119 -3.96 -16.78 4.68
C LEU A 119 -4.94 -17.77 4.04
N PRO A 120 -5.27 -17.60 2.75
CA PRO A 120 -6.06 -18.58 2.02
C PRO A 120 -5.27 -19.89 1.87
N GLN A 121 -5.91 -21.01 2.23
CA GLN A 121 -5.30 -22.33 2.17
C GLN A 121 -5.22 -22.88 0.73
N GLU A 122 -6.14 -22.46 -0.13
CA GLU A 122 -6.26 -22.94 -1.51
C GLU A 122 -6.77 -21.83 -2.45
N ASN A 123 -6.57 -22.05 -3.75
CA ASN A 123 -7.13 -21.21 -4.82
C ASN A 123 -6.74 -19.73 -4.76
N ALA A 124 -5.55 -19.42 -4.29
CA ALA A 124 -4.98 -18.08 -4.30
C ALA A 124 -3.72 -17.97 -5.17
N VAL A 125 -3.44 -16.74 -5.58
CA VAL A 125 -2.16 -16.31 -6.14
C VAL A 125 -1.67 -15.19 -5.26
N PHE A 126 -0.49 -15.34 -4.67
CA PHE A 126 0.09 -14.34 -3.80
C PHE A 126 0.88 -13.30 -4.62
N HIS A 127 0.63 -12.04 -4.33
CA HIS A 127 1.35 -10.90 -4.87
C HIS A 127 1.99 -10.12 -3.72
N PHE A 128 3.30 -9.99 -3.73
CA PHE A 128 4.07 -9.23 -2.75
C PHE A 128 4.41 -7.86 -3.32
N GLY A 129 4.09 -6.82 -2.56
CA GLY A 129 4.45 -5.46 -2.93
C GLY A 129 5.94 -5.21 -2.77
N SER A 130 6.47 -4.29 -3.55
CA SER A 130 7.91 -4.20 -3.74
C SER A 130 8.58 -3.02 -3.04
N ALA A 131 7.90 -1.91 -2.83
CA ALA A 131 8.58 -0.68 -2.42
C ALA A 131 9.07 -0.73 -0.96
N THR A 132 8.21 -1.10 -0.02
CA THR A 132 8.56 -1.06 1.41
C THR A 132 8.84 -2.43 2.02
N GLY A 133 8.37 -3.50 1.39
CA GLY A 133 8.45 -4.85 1.93
C GLY A 133 9.87 -5.39 2.18
N PHE A 134 10.89 -4.84 1.52
CA PHE A 134 12.29 -5.23 1.70
C PHE A 134 13.14 -4.18 2.43
N LEU A 135 12.51 -3.19 3.04
CA LEU A 135 13.21 -2.16 3.82
C LEU A 135 13.39 -2.52 5.31
N GLY A 136 13.14 -3.78 5.68
CA GLY A 136 13.21 -4.28 7.06
C GLY A 136 11.88 -4.13 7.81
N GLY A 137 11.89 -4.48 9.09
CA GLY A 137 10.73 -4.54 9.97
C GLY A 137 9.96 -5.87 9.86
N ASP A 138 8.89 -5.99 10.63
CA ASP A 138 8.05 -7.20 10.69
C ASP A 138 7.48 -7.57 9.30
N LEU A 139 7.25 -6.57 8.43
CA LEU A 139 6.75 -6.79 7.07
C LEU A 139 7.70 -7.66 6.22
N THR A 140 9.02 -7.41 6.32
CA THR A 140 10.02 -8.21 5.61
C THR A 140 9.99 -9.67 6.09
N ASP A 141 9.94 -9.89 7.40
CA ASP A 141 9.86 -11.23 7.99
C ASP A 141 8.55 -11.93 7.61
N THR A 142 7.45 -11.16 7.56
CA THR A 142 6.13 -11.63 7.12
C THR A 142 6.16 -12.13 5.67
N TYR A 143 6.86 -11.43 4.78
CA TYR A 143 7.02 -11.89 3.39
C TYR A 143 7.72 -13.24 3.32
N PHE A 144 8.85 -13.41 4.01
CA PHE A 144 9.57 -14.68 3.99
C PHE A 144 8.76 -15.81 4.62
N LYS A 145 8.11 -15.59 5.76
CA LYS A 145 7.23 -16.59 6.39
C LYS A 145 6.03 -16.99 5.52
N THR A 146 5.56 -16.10 4.66
CA THR A 146 4.44 -16.41 3.75
C THR A 146 4.89 -17.23 2.53
N LEU A 147 6.18 -17.18 2.19
CA LEU A 147 6.75 -17.94 1.06
C LEU A 147 7.11 -19.37 1.43
N ASP A 148 7.32 -19.68 2.72
CA ASP A 148 7.61 -21.00 3.26
C ASP A 148 6.32 -21.84 3.43
#